data_2f1e170fbf344dec1e55d5060adf58b4
#
_entry.id   2f1e170fbf344dec1e55d5060adf58b4
#
_cell.length_a   1.000
_cell.length_b   1.000
_cell.length_c   1.000
_cell.angle_alpha   90.00
_cell.angle_beta   90.00
_cell.angle_gamma   90.00
#
_symmetry.space_group_name_H-M   'P 1'
#
loop_
_entity.id
_entity.type
_entity.pdbx_description
1 polymer ?
#
loop_
_entity_poly.entity_id
_entity_poly.type
_entity_poly.pdbx_seq_one_letter_code
_entity_poly.pdbx_strand_id
1 'polypeptide(L)'
;MFAAILLLLVLIIKFKVHAFVALIIVSLLTALAAGIPVDKILPTLLNGFGGTLASVALLVGLGAMIGRLLEITGGAKVLADTLINKFGKEKAPFALGVASLLFGFPIFFDAGLVVMLPIIFSVAKQFGGSVLRYAFPSAGAFAVMHAFLPPHPGPVASGDLLGVNMGLLVLVGLVCAIPTWYIGTYMFSQFISKRIHVDLPKAFLNGLSANEMAVQNPPSFGKVLTVLLLPIILILFDTGLNTLSVAKVVDGNELWVQSLRLIGKTPVALLITLIVAIMLLRDNRSFDQIEKICNNALGPICSIVLVTGAGGMFGGVLRASGIGDVLSEMMADTGMPIVVAAFIIATVFRVAQGSATVALTTTAALIAPMVAAATDLSQFDLCFIVISIASGATVLSHVNDSGFWLIGRFLEMDEKTTLKTWTMLETSIGLTGFACALIGSWLL
;
A
#
# COMPACT_ATOMS: atom_id res chain seq x y z
N MET A 1 24.87 -10.64 6.87
CA MET A 1 23.70 -9.76 6.69
C MET A 1 24.06 -8.34 6.27
N PHE A 2 24.77 -7.54 7.06
CA PHE A 2 25.15 -6.16 6.70
C PHE A 2 25.83 -6.03 5.33
N ALA A 3 26.75 -6.97 4.99
CA ALA A 3 27.38 -7.00 3.67
C ALA A 3 26.37 -7.23 2.52
N ALA A 4 25.36 -8.08 2.72
CA ALA A 4 24.31 -8.32 1.73
C ALA A 4 23.45 -7.06 1.50
N ILE A 5 23.07 -6.36 2.59
CA ILE A 5 22.34 -5.10 2.50
C ILE A 5 23.17 -4.03 1.80
N LEU A 6 24.43 -3.87 2.19
CA LEU A 6 25.36 -2.92 1.56
C LEU A 6 25.51 -3.22 0.07
N LEU A 7 25.68 -4.49 -0.30
CA LEU A 7 25.78 -4.91 -1.69
C LEU A 7 24.48 -4.59 -2.47
N LEU A 8 23.31 -4.86 -1.88
CA LEU A 8 22.01 -4.54 -2.47
C LEU A 8 21.91 -3.02 -2.76
N LEU A 9 22.24 -2.19 -1.78
CA LEU A 9 22.23 -0.74 -1.92
C LEU A 9 23.24 -0.26 -2.98
N VAL A 10 24.45 -0.80 -3.01
CA VAL A 10 25.47 -0.46 -4.01
C VAL A 10 25.00 -0.83 -5.42
N LEU A 11 24.42 -2.01 -5.60
CA LEU A 11 23.90 -2.45 -6.90
C LEU A 11 22.76 -1.52 -7.38
N ILE A 12 21.83 -1.16 -6.51
CA ILE A 12 20.67 -0.33 -6.89
C ILE A 12 21.09 1.14 -7.06
N ILE A 13 21.84 1.71 -6.11
CA ILE A 13 22.12 3.17 -6.08
C ILE A 13 23.26 3.53 -7.02
N LYS A 14 24.40 2.84 -6.90
CA LYS A 14 25.61 3.19 -7.66
C LYS A 14 25.59 2.61 -9.07
N PHE A 15 25.26 1.31 -9.20
CA PHE A 15 25.28 0.62 -10.49
C PHE A 15 23.95 0.70 -11.24
N LYS A 16 22.87 1.25 -10.62
CA LYS A 16 21.52 1.38 -11.22
C LYS A 16 20.95 0.05 -11.72
N VAL A 17 21.34 -1.06 -11.07
CA VAL A 17 20.79 -2.38 -11.36
C VAL A 17 19.32 -2.42 -10.95
N HIS A 18 18.45 -2.95 -11.80
CA HIS A 18 17.04 -3.10 -11.50
C HIS A 18 16.84 -3.91 -10.21
N ALA A 19 15.94 -3.46 -9.32
CA ALA A 19 15.73 -4.04 -7.97
C ALA A 19 15.48 -5.56 -8.01
N PHE A 20 14.72 -6.05 -8.99
CA PHE A 20 14.47 -7.47 -9.22
C PHE A 20 15.78 -8.26 -9.41
N VAL A 21 16.65 -7.78 -10.29
CA VAL A 21 17.94 -8.44 -10.58
C VAL A 21 18.90 -8.34 -9.40
N ALA A 22 18.94 -7.17 -8.74
CA ALA A 22 19.79 -6.95 -7.57
C ALA A 22 19.42 -7.89 -6.42
N LEU A 23 18.12 -8.09 -6.15
CA LEU A 23 17.62 -9.02 -5.13
C LEU A 23 18.00 -10.48 -5.45
N ILE A 24 17.92 -10.91 -6.72
CA ILE A 24 18.33 -12.26 -7.13
C ILE A 24 19.82 -12.46 -6.90
N ILE A 25 20.65 -11.51 -7.37
CA ILE A 25 22.14 -11.58 -7.20
C ILE A 25 22.48 -11.65 -5.71
N VAL A 26 21.92 -10.75 -4.91
CA VAL A 26 22.24 -10.70 -3.47
C VAL A 26 21.73 -11.95 -2.76
N SER A 27 20.54 -12.48 -3.11
CA SER A 27 20.04 -13.73 -2.56
C SER A 27 20.98 -14.90 -2.84
N LEU A 28 21.44 -15.04 -4.10
CA LEU A 28 22.36 -16.10 -4.49
C LEU A 28 23.69 -16.00 -3.75
N LEU A 29 24.30 -14.80 -3.73
CA LEU A 29 25.58 -14.58 -3.05
C LEU A 29 25.45 -14.76 -1.53
N THR A 30 24.35 -14.36 -0.94
CA THR A 30 24.07 -14.55 0.50
C THR A 30 23.91 -16.04 0.82
N ALA A 31 23.21 -16.82 -0.02
CA ALA A 31 23.05 -18.25 0.15
C ALA A 31 24.39 -18.98 0.13
N LEU A 32 25.27 -18.63 -0.83
CA LEU A 32 26.64 -19.17 -0.92
C LEU A 32 27.49 -18.79 0.30
N ALA A 33 27.47 -17.51 0.69
CA ALA A 33 28.25 -17.01 1.82
C ALA A 33 27.78 -17.57 3.18
N ALA A 34 26.51 -17.89 3.29
CA ALA A 34 25.93 -18.50 4.49
C ALA A 34 26.15 -20.02 4.58
N GLY A 35 26.81 -20.62 3.59
CA GLY A 35 27.11 -22.06 3.59
C GLY A 35 25.89 -22.96 3.33
N ILE A 36 24.84 -22.46 2.70
CA ILE A 36 23.69 -23.28 2.27
C ILE A 36 24.22 -24.31 1.25
N PRO A 37 23.93 -25.63 1.41
CA PRO A 37 24.35 -26.64 0.45
C PRO A 37 23.95 -26.30 -0.97
N VAL A 38 24.87 -26.45 -1.93
CA VAL A 38 24.70 -25.97 -3.32
C VAL A 38 23.43 -26.54 -3.98
N ASP A 39 23.12 -27.82 -3.69
CA ASP A 39 21.92 -28.53 -4.15
C ASP A 39 20.63 -27.94 -3.58
N LYS A 40 20.67 -27.27 -2.41
CA LYS A 40 19.54 -26.62 -1.76
C LYS A 40 19.38 -25.13 -2.09
N ILE A 41 20.38 -24.47 -2.66
CA ILE A 41 20.33 -23.04 -2.96
C ILE A 41 19.18 -22.74 -3.92
N LEU A 42 19.14 -23.37 -5.08
CA LEU A 42 18.10 -23.09 -6.07
C LEU A 42 16.68 -23.44 -5.57
N PRO A 43 16.44 -24.59 -4.93
CA PRO A 43 15.15 -24.87 -4.27
C PRO A 43 14.75 -23.80 -3.25
N THR A 44 15.65 -23.32 -2.39
CA THR A 44 15.37 -22.26 -1.41
C THR A 44 14.96 -20.95 -2.09
N LEU A 45 15.68 -20.55 -3.14
CA LEU A 45 15.37 -19.35 -3.93
C LEU A 45 13.98 -19.46 -4.58
N LEU A 46 13.72 -20.58 -5.28
CA LEU A 46 12.45 -20.79 -5.99
C LEU A 46 11.26 -20.91 -5.05
N ASN A 47 11.41 -21.60 -3.91
CA ASN A 47 10.34 -21.71 -2.91
C ASN A 47 10.03 -20.35 -2.29
N GLY A 48 11.03 -19.54 -1.96
CA GLY A 48 10.81 -18.18 -1.46
C GLY A 48 10.12 -17.28 -2.49
N PHE A 49 10.53 -17.37 -3.76
CA PHE A 49 9.91 -16.63 -4.86
C PHE A 49 8.47 -17.06 -5.11
N GLY A 50 8.25 -18.38 -5.30
CA GLY A 50 6.93 -18.94 -5.64
C GLY A 50 5.91 -18.79 -4.52
N GLY A 51 6.33 -19.02 -3.26
CA GLY A 51 5.46 -18.84 -2.09
C GLY A 51 4.91 -17.42 -1.99
N THR A 52 5.79 -16.43 -2.09
CA THR A 52 5.37 -15.02 -2.06
C THR A 52 4.54 -14.63 -3.27
N LEU A 53 4.90 -15.11 -4.48
CA LEU A 53 4.08 -14.85 -5.67
C LEU A 53 2.68 -15.44 -5.59
N ALA A 54 2.53 -16.62 -5.02
CA ALA A 54 1.22 -17.28 -4.89
C ALA A 54 0.24 -16.40 -4.11
N SER A 55 0.68 -15.78 -3.01
CA SER A 55 -0.15 -14.88 -2.20
C SER A 55 -0.36 -13.52 -2.88
N VAL A 56 0.72 -12.90 -3.34
CA VAL A 56 0.73 -11.51 -3.81
C VAL A 56 0.04 -11.33 -5.15
N ALA A 57 0.29 -12.22 -6.12
CA ALA A 57 -0.23 -12.07 -7.48
C ALA A 57 -1.77 -12.10 -7.53
N LEU A 58 -2.41 -12.95 -6.72
CA LEU A 58 -3.86 -13.02 -6.63
C LEU A 58 -4.46 -11.74 -6.06
N LEU A 59 -3.95 -11.28 -4.92
CA LEU A 59 -4.51 -10.12 -4.24
C LEU A 59 -4.31 -8.84 -5.03
N VAL A 60 -3.09 -8.62 -5.50
CA VAL A 60 -2.72 -7.43 -6.27
C VAL A 60 -3.40 -7.42 -7.64
N GLY A 61 -3.47 -8.57 -8.32
CA GLY A 61 -4.13 -8.70 -9.63
C GLY A 61 -5.63 -8.39 -9.55
N LEU A 62 -6.35 -9.03 -8.62
CA LEU A 62 -7.77 -8.80 -8.43
C LEU A 62 -8.06 -7.35 -7.98
N GLY A 63 -7.25 -6.82 -7.05
CA GLY A 63 -7.35 -5.43 -6.61
C GLY A 63 -7.17 -4.42 -7.75
N ALA A 64 -6.16 -4.63 -8.60
CA ALA A 64 -5.91 -3.77 -9.76
C ALA A 64 -7.07 -3.79 -10.78
N MET A 65 -7.67 -4.96 -11.03
CA MET A 65 -8.83 -5.09 -11.93
C MET A 65 -10.05 -4.33 -11.37
N ILE A 66 -10.35 -4.48 -10.07
CA ILE A 66 -11.44 -3.74 -9.41
C ILE A 66 -11.19 -2.23 -9.52
N GLY A 67 -9.97 -1.80 -9.19
CA GLY A 67 -9.55 -0.41 -9.27
C GLY A 67 -9.72 0.17 -10.68
N ARG A 68 -9.29 -0.57 -11.70
CA ARG A 68 -9.40 -0.14 -13.10
C ARG A 68 -10.85 -0.02 -13.57
N LEU A 69 -11.72 -0.91 -13.14
CA LEU A 69 -13.17 -0.81 -13.44
C LEU A 69 -13.77 0.45 -12.82
N LEU A 70 -13.49 0.73 -11.53
CA LEU A 70 -13.95 1.95 -10.85
C LEU A 70 -13.42 3.23 -11.51
N GLU A 71 -12.17 3.23 -11.93
CA GLU A 71 -11.53 4.35 -12.62
C GLU A 71 -12.23 4.66 -13.96
N ILE A 72 -12.32 3.68 -14.87
CA ILE A 72 -12.87 3.86 -16.22
C ILE A 72 -14.37 4.20 -16.21
N THR A 73 -15.09 3.73 -15.20
CA THR A 73 -16.54 4.00 -15.09
C THR A 73 -16.87 5.35 -14.45
N GLY A 74 -15.85 6.09 -13.98
CA GLY A 74 -16.07 7.39 -13.33
C GLY A 74 -16.49 7.30 -11.87
N GLY A 75 -16.27 6.16 -11.22
CA GLY A 75 -16.61 5.93 -9.81
C GLY A 75 -15.94 6.94 -8.88
N ALA A 76 -14.70 7.35 -9.15
CA ALA A 76 -13.99 8.37 -8.38
C ALA A 76 -14.70 9.71 -8.38
N LYS A 77 -15.17 10.17 -9.55
CA LYS A 77 -15.89 11.42 -9.70
C LYS A 77 -17.20 11.40 -8.93
N VAL A 78 -17.99 10.34 -9.07
CA VAL A 78 -19.28 10.18 -8.36
C VAL A 78 -19.07 10.22 -6.85
N LEU A 79 -18.04 9.56 -6.36
CA LEU A 79 -17.70 9.52 -4.93
C LEU A 79 -17.34 10.93 -4.43
N ALA A 80 -16.43 11.62 -5.14
CA ALA A 80 -15.97 12.95 -4.77
C ALA A 80 -17.11 13.98 -4.80
N ASP A 81 -17.88 14.05 -5.89
CA ASP A 81 -18.99 14.99 -6.05
C ASP A 81 -20.05 14.79 -4.95
N THR A 82 -20.39 13.53 -4.66
CA THR A 82 -21.38 13.21 -3.62
C THR A 82 -20.91 13.65 -2.24
N LEU A 83 -19.63 13.40 -1.92
CA LEU A 83 -19.08 13.78 -0.62
C LEU A 83 -18.90 15.29 -0.48
N ILE A 84 -18.48 16.00 -1.54
CA ILE A 84 -18.40 17.46 -1.53
C ILE A 84 -19.79 18.08 -1.30
N ASN A 85 -20.80 17.56 -1.99
CA ASN A 85 -22.18 18.04 -1.81
C ASN A 85 -22.69 17.78 -0.38
N LYS A 86 -22.30 16.65 0.24
CA LYS A 86 -22.71 16.28 1.61
C LYS A 86 -21.98 17.08 2.70
N PHE A 87 -20.65 17.26 2.58
CA PHE A 87 -19.85 17.96 3.58
C PHE A 87 -19.85 19.48 3.42
N GLY A 88 -20.25 19.97 2.26
CA GLY A 88 -20.27 21.39 1.92
C GLY A 88 -18.93 21.93 1.41
N LYS A 89 -18.98 23.11 0.82
CA LYS A 89 -17.88 23.76 0.09
C LYS A 89 -16.63 24.03 0.96
N GLU A 90 -16.84 24.47 2.20
CA GLU A 90 -15.73 24.77 3.12
C GLU A 90 -14.90 23.55 3.47
N LYS A 91 -15.53 22.38 3.50
CA LYS A 91 -14.90 21.09 3.78
C LYS A 91 -14.54 20.29 2.52
N ALA A 92 -14.52 20.94 1.34
CA ALA A 92 -14.16 20.28 0.09
C ALA A 92 -12.77 19.58 0.13
N PRO A 93 -11.70 20.14 0.74
CA PRO A 93 -10.44 19.43 0.89
C PRO A 93 -10.56 18.14 1.72
N PHE A 94 -11.37 18.17 2.78
CA PHE A 94 -11.66 16.99 3.59
C PHE A 94 -12.46 15.96 2.80
N ALA A 95 -13.50 16.39 2.07
CA ALA A 95 -14.32 15.52 1.24
C ALA A 95 -13.50 14.81 0.14
N LEU A 96 -12.61 15.54 -0.52
CA LEU A 96 -11.67 14.97 -1.51
C LEU A 96 -10.76 13.93 -0.87
N GLY A 97 -10.21 14.20 0.30
CA GLY A 97 -9.37 13.25 1.00
C GLY A 97 -10.11 11.99 1.43
N VAL A 98 -11.33 12.11 1.97
CA VAL A 98 -12.19 10.95 2.31
C VAL A 98 -12.57 10.15 1.05
N ALA A 99 -12.91 10.83 -0.05
CA ALA A 99 -13.15 10.17 -1.33
C ALA A 99 -11.92 9.37 -1.78
N SER A 100 -10.74 9.96 -1.65
CA SER A 100 -9.47 9.33 -2.02
C SER A 100 -9.06 8.19 -1.08
N LEU A 101 -9.40 8.24 0.21
CA LEU A 101 -9.24 7.09 1.12
C LEU A 101 -10.08 5.90 0.65
N LEU A 102 -11.36 6.12 0.38
CA LEU A 102 -12.26 5.07 -0.07
C LEU A 102 -11.84 4.53 -1.45
N PHE A 103 -11.56 5.43 -2.38
CA PHE A 103 -11.18 5.08 -3.75
C PHE A 103 -9.78 4.43 -3.81
N GLY A 104 -8.86 4.83 -2.92
CA GLY A 104 -7.52 4.31 -2.81
C GLY A 104 -7.42 2.89 -2.24
N PHE A 105 -8.52 2.33 -1.70
CA PHE A 105 -8.49 0.96 -1.18
C PHE A 105 -8.13 -0.08 -2.27
N PRO A 106 -8.77 -0.09 -3.45
CA PRO A 106 -8.42 -1.02 -4.53
C PRO A 106 -7.46 -0.44 -5.58
N ILE A 107 -7.11 0.85 -5.53
CA ILE A 107 -6.40 1.55 -6.60
C ILE A 107 -5.00 1.97 -6.15
N PHE A 108 -4.01 1.75 -7.03
CA PHE A 108 -2.63 2.21 -6.81
C PHE A 108 -2.52 3.73 -6.75
N PHE A 109 -1.54 4.20 -5.98
CA PHE A 109 -1.26 5.62 -5.78
C PHE A 109 -1.24 6.44 -7.08
N ASP A 110 -0.47 5.99 -8.07
CA ASP A 110 -0.27 6.73 -9.32
C ASP A 110 -1.59 6.86 -10.11
N ALA A 111 -2.30 5.75 -10.28
CA ALA A 111 -3.57 5.71 -11.01
C ALA A 111 -4.67 6.50 -10.30
N GLY A 112 -4.80 6.32 -8.97
CA GLY A 112 -5.79 7.04 -8.17
C GLY A 112 -5.58 8.55 -8.21
N LEU A 113 -4.32 8.99 -8.10
CA LEU A 113 -3.98 10.40 -8.18
C LEU A 113 -4.34 10.99 -9.55
N VAL A 114 -3.91 10.35 -10.65
CA VAL A 114 -4.18 10.82 -12.03
C VAL A 114 -5.67 11.02 -12.26
N VAL A 115 -6.49 10.05 -11.82
CA VAL A 115 -7.96 10.13 -11.97
C VAL A 115 -8.57 11.24 -11.12
N MET A 116 -8.02 11.50 -9.94
CA MET A 116 -8.54 12.54 -9.05
C MET A 116 -8.06 13.96 -9.41
N LEU A 117 -6.94 14.13 -10.13
CA LEU A 117 -6.37 15.45 -10.44
C LEU A 117 -7.34 16.41 -11.13
N PRO A 118 -8.12 16.04 -12.18
CA PRO A 118 -9.07 16.95 -12.80
C PRO A 118 -10.16 17.41 -11.83
N ILE A 119 -10.60 16.53 -10.93
CA ILE A 119 -11.59 16.84 -9.89
C ILE A 119 -10.98 17.80 -8.88
N ILE A 120 -9.77 17.52 -8.40
CA ILE A 120 -9.01 18.36 -7.47
C ILE A 120 -8.83 19.76 -8.04
N PHE A 121 -8.38 19.86 -9.30
CA PHE A 121 -8.13 21.16 -9.96
C PHE A 121 -9.43 21.92 -10.21
N SER A 122 -10.51 21.25 -10.58
CA SER A 122 -11.84 21.85 -10.74
C SER A 122 -12.33 22.46 -9.43
N VAL A 123 -12.18 21.73 -8.32
CA VAL A 123 -12.54 22.19 -6.97
C VAL A 123 -11.63 23.34 -6.51
N ALA A 124 -10.32 23.24 -6.75
CA ALA A 124 -9.36 24.29 -6.42
C ALA A 124 -9.63 25.59 -7.23
N LYS A 125 -9.99 25.45 -8.52
CA LYS A 125 -10.40 26.59 -9.36
C LYS A 125 -11.67 27.27 -8.84
N GLN A 126 -12.62 26.49 -8.38
CA GLN A 126 -13.91 27.01 -7.89
C GLN A 126 -13.77 27.75 -6.55
N PHE A 127 -12.95 27.25 -5.63
CA PHE A 127 -12.87 27.76 -4.26
C PHE A 127 -11.62 28.61 -3.98
N GLY A 128 -10.65 28.59 -4.89
CA GLY A 128 -9.43 29.38 -4.80
C GLY A 128 -8.43 28.90 -3.73
N GLY A 129 -7.34 29.64 -3.59
CA GLY A 129 -6.26 29.33 -2.67
C GLY A 129 -5.18 28.41 -3.29
N SER A 130 -4.23 27.96 -2.49
CA SER A 130 -3.17 27.06 -2.96
C SER A 130 -3.74 25.69 -3.38
N VAL A 131 -3.29 25.17 -4.52
CA VAL A 131 -3.69 23.83 -4.98
C VAL A 131 -3.31 22.73 -3.99
N LEU A 132 -2.25 22.93 -3.19
CA LEU A 132 -1.82 21.99 -2.15
C LEU A 132 -2.92 21.69 -1.13
N ARG A 133 -3.79 22.68 -0.85
CA ARG A 133 -4.91 22.52 0.08
C ARG A 133 -5.87 21.41 -0.33
N TYR A 134 -6.02 21.17 -1.62
CA TYR A 134 -6.94 20.20 -2.21
C TYR A 134 -6.25 18.93 -2.68
N ALA A 135 -5.05 19.07 -3.26
CA ALA A 135 -4.29 17.95 -3.81
C ALA A 135 -3.69 17.05 -2.72
N PHE A 136 -3.13 17.63 -1.67
CA PHE A 136 -2.43 16.86 -0.65
C PHE A 136 -3.33 15.97 0.21
N PRO A 137 -4.55 16.38 0.62
CA PRO A 137 -5.47 15.46 1.29
C PRO A 137 -5.77 14.19 0.46
N SER A 138 -5.88 14.35 -0.86
CA SER A 138 -6.11 13.23 -1.79
C SER A 138 -4.83 12.42 -2.04
N ALA A 139 -3.73 13.06 -2.38
CA ALA A 139 -2.46 12.39 -2.65
C ALA A 139 -1.97 11.59 -1.43
N GLY A 140 -2.00 12.19 -0.23
CA GLY A 140 -1.62 11.51 0.98
C GLY A 140 -2.62 10.41 1.40
N ALA A 141 -3.92 10.53 1.05
CA ALA A 141 -4.87 9.45 1.25
C ALA A 141 -4.48 8.21 0.41
N PHE A 142 -4.14 8.40 -0.87
CA PHE A 142 -3.63 7.31 -1.71
C PHE A 142 -2.32 6.75 -1.18
N ALA A 143 -1.39 7.59 -0.71
CA ALA A 143 -0.13 7.14 -0.13
C ALA A 143 -0.34 6.27 1.12
N VAL A 144 -1.19 6.71 2.05
CA VAL A 144 -1.55 5.95 3.26
C VAL A 144 -2.20 4.62 2.91
N MET A 145 -3.21 4.61 2.02
CA MET A 145 -3.91 3.39 1.62
C MET A 145 -2.96 2.42 0.93
N HIS A 146 -2.10 2.92 0.04
CA HIS A 146 -1.12 2.13 -0.70
C HIS A 146 -0.05 1.50 0.22
N ALA A 147 0.38 2.21 1.26
CA ALA A 147 1.40 1.73 2.17
C ALA A 147 0.87 0.78 3.25
N PHE A 148 -0.36 0.99 3.74
CA PHE A 148 -0.85 0.33 4.95
C PHE A 148 -1.79 -0.85 4.70
N LEU A 149 -2.49 -0.89 3.55
CA LEU A 149 -3.58 -1.83 3.38
C LEU A 149 -3.40 -2.83 2.24
N PRO A 150 -3.68 -4.12 2.48
CA PRO A 150 -4.05 -5.02 1.41
C PRO A 150 -5.27 -4.47 0.64
N PRO A 151 -5.39 -4.66 -0.68
CA PRO A 151 -4.62 -5.56 -1.52
C PRO A 151 -3.34 -4.96 -2.14
N HIS A 152 -2.84 -3.84 -1.64
CA HIS A 152 -1.62 -3.26 -2.19
C HIS A 152 -0.40 -4.18 -1.99
N PRO A 153 0.54 -4.22 -2.95
CA PRO A 153 1.60 -5.21 -2.98
C PRO A 153 2.55 -5.16 -1.79
N GLY A 154 2.87 -3.96 -1.29
CA GLY A 154 3.77 -3.78 -0.15
C GLY A 154 3.23 -4.44 1.13
N PRO A 155 2.05 -4.03 1.62
CA PRO A 155 1.41 -4.64 2.79
C PRO A 155 1.15 -6.14 2.63
N VAL A 156 0.70 -6.58 1.44
CA VAL A 156 0.45 -8.01 1.18
C VAL A 156 1.73 -8.83 1.29
N ALA A 157 2.81 -8.38 0.64
CA ALA A 157 4.10 -9.08 0.70
C ALA A 157 4.70 -9.08 2.10
N SER A 158 4.67 -7.94 2.78
CA SER A 158 5.18 -7.84 4.14
C SER A 158 4.40 -8.70 5.12
N GLY A 159 3.07 -8.69 5.01
CA GLY A 159 2.20 -9.53 5.83
C GLY A 159 2.42 -11.02 5.57
N ASP A 160 2.59 -11.44 4.31
CA ASP A 160 2.89 -12.82 3.92
C ASP A 160 4.24 -13.29 4.51
N LEU A 161 5.29 -12.49 4.32
CA LEU A 161 6.64 -12.77 4.82
C LEU A 161 6.69 -12.90 6.34
N LEU A 162 5.88 -12.15 7.07
CA LEU A 162 5.82 -12.15 8.53
C LEU A 162 4.73 -13.08 9.10
N GLY A 163 3.96 -13.78 8.27
CA GLY A 163 2.91 -14.70 8.70
C GLY A 163 1.69 -14.00 9.31
N VAL A 164 1.35 -12.80 8.85
CA VAL A 164 0.21 -12.01 9.35
C VAL A 164 -1.10 -12.49 8.75
N ASN A 165 -2.15 -12.53 9.55
CA ASN A 165 -3.51 -12.71 9.05
C ASN A 165 -3.92 -11.48 8.22
N MET A 166 -4.12 -11.67 6.90
CA MET A 166 -4.41 -10.56 5.97
C MET A 166 -5.69 -9.81 6.31
N GLY A 167 -6.72 -10.52 6.79
CA GLY A 167 -7.96 -9.88 7.22
C GLY A 167 -7.76 -8.98 8.44
N LEU A 168 -6.99 -9.45 9.42
CA LEU A 168 -6.63 -8.64 10.59
C LEU A 168 -5.76 -7.44 10.17
N LEU A 169 -4.82 -7.63 9.24
CA LEU A 169 -4.00 -6.53 8.72
C LEU A 169 -4.85 -5.44 8.04
N VAL A 170 -5.91 -5.82 7.30
CA VAL A 170 -6.85 -4.84 6.74
C VAL A 170 -7.53 -4.04 7.85
N LEU A 171 -7.98 -4.68 8.93
CA LEU A 171 -8.66 -3.99 10.03
C LEU A 171 -7.72 -3.07 10.81
N VAL A 172 -6.57 -3.58 11.23
CA VAL A 172 -5.56 -2.79 11.96
C VAL A 172 -5.04 -1.67 11.06
N GLY A 173 -4.79 -1.98 9.78
CA GLY A 173 -4.39 -0.99 8.79
C GLY A 173 -5.40 0.14 8.62
N LEU A 174 -6.71 -0.16 8.54
CA LEU A 174 -7.77 0.86 8.48
C LEU A 174 -7.81 1.73 9.76
N VAL A 175 -7.69 1.11 10.93
CA VAL A 175 -7.66 1.84 12.21
C VAL A 175 -6.46 2.78 12.27
N CYS A 176 -5.28 2.36 11.79
CA CYS A 176 -4.09 3.20 11.75
C CYS A 176 -4.14 4.22 10.59
N ALA A 177 -4.74 3.89 9.46
CA ALA A 177 -4.81 4.77 8.29
C ALA A 177 -5.62 6.04 8.55
N ILE A 178 -6.73 5.95 9.30
CA ILE A 178 -7.60 7.11 9.58
C ILE A 178 -6.86 8.22 10.34
N PRO A 179 -6.25 7.97 11.53
CA PRO A 179 -5.49 9.01 12.24
C PRO A 179 -4.23 9.44 11.47
N THR A 180 -3.57 8.52 10.78
CA THR A 180 -2.39 8.84 9.95
C THR A 180 -2.76 9.80 8.83
N TRP A 181 -3.85 9.55 8.11
CA TRP A 181 -4.35 10.46 7.10
C TRP A 181 -4.82 11.79 7.71
N TYR A 182 -5.60 11.76 8.78
CA TYR A 182 -6.17 12.98 9.34
C TYR A 182 -5.08 13.91 9.88
N ILE A 183 -4.14 13.40 10.66
CA ILE A 183 -3.05 14.18 11.28
C ILE A 183 -1.92 14.40 10.27
N GLY A 184 -1.35 13.31 9.77
CA GLY A 184 -0.15 13.35 8.93
C GLY A 184 -0.40 13.94 7.54
N THR A 185 -1.63 13.89 7.03
CA THR A 185 -1.96 14.40 5.69
C THR A 185 -2.87 15.61 5.73
N TYR A 186 -4.11 15.46 6.25
CA TYR A 186 -5.10 16.53 6.16
C TYR A 186 -4.71 17.78 6.95
N MET A 187 -4.37 17.62 8.23
CA MET A 187 -3.94 18.76 9.05
C MET A 187 -2.64 19.37 8.51
N PHE A 188 -1.69 18.54 8.11
CA PHE A 188 -0.45 19.01 7.49
C PHE A 188 -0.72 19.78 6.20
N SER A 189 -1.62 19.33 5.33
CA SER A 189 -1.98 20.02 4.10
C SER A 189 -2.57 21.40 4.35
N GLN A 190 -3.43 21.53 5.38
CA GLN A 190 -3.99 22.83 5.78
C GLN A 190 -2.92 23.77 6.31
N PHE A 191 -1.89 23.24 6.99
CA PHE A 191 -0.77 24.01 7.51
C PHE A 191 0.16 24.45 6.40
N ILE A 192 0.62 23.54 5.53
CA ILE A 192 1.63 23.85 4.49
C ILE A 192 1.07 24.74 3.39
N SER A 193 -0.21 24.59 3.02
CA SER A 193 -0.88 25.40 2.00
C SER A 193 -1.05 26.88 2.38
N LYS A 194 -0.99 27.20 3.68
CA LYS A 194 -0.98 28.58 4.18
C LYS A 194 0.41 29.23 4.10
N ARG A 195 1.47 28.42 4.05
CA ARG A 195 2.88 28.89 4.05
C ARG A 195 3.50 28.87 2.66
N ILE A 196 3.12 27.90 1.84
CA ILE A 196 3.62 27.73 0.48
C ILE A 196 2.42 27.76 -0.47
N HIS A 197 2.36 28.80 -1.27
CA HIS A 197 1.34 28.91 -2.31
C HIS A 197 1.83 28.24 -3.59
N VAL A 198 1.01 27.35 -4.11
CA VAL A 198 1.20 26.72 -5.42
C VAL A 198 -0.06 26.99 -6.23
N ASP A 199 0.13 27.60 -7.41
CA ASP A 199 -0.95 27.92 -8.33
C ASP A 199 -1.51 26.68 -9.00
N LEU A 200 -2.67 26.81 -9.64
CA LEU A 200 -3.20 25.78 -10.52
C LEU A 200 -2.26 25.57 -11.71
N PRO A 201 -1.99 24.33 -12.12
CA PRO A 201 -1.16 24.01 -13.26
C PRO A 201 -1.63 24.71 -14.54
N LYS A 202 -0.69 25.32 -15.29
CA LYS A 202 -0.99 26.03 -16.54
C LYS A 202 -1.57 25.09 -17.60
N ALA A 203 -1.12 23.84 -17.63
CA ALA A 203 -1.66 22.83 -18.53
C ALA A 203 -3.17 22.61 -18.32
N PHE A 204 -3.65 22.66 -17.07
CA PHE A 204 -5.08 22.58 -16.75
C PHE A 204 -5.82 23.86 -17.15
N LEU A 205 -5.22 25.02 -16.95
CA LEU A 205 -5.83 26.32 -17.32
C LEU A 205 -5.95 26.51 -18.83
N ASN A 206 -5.03 25.96 -19.62
CA ASN A 206 -4.90 26.16 -21.06
C ASN A 206 -5.67 25.16 -21.95
N GLY A 207 -6.42 24.21 -21.39
CA GLY A 207 -7.21 23.38 -22.28
C GLY A 207 -7.38 21.89 -21.94
N LEU A 208 -6.86 21.40 -20.84
CA LEU A 208 -7.35 20.15 -20.26
C LEU A 208 -8.68 20.43 -19.56
N SER A 209 -9.68 20.83 -20.39
CA SER A 209 -11.03 21.03 -19.87
C SER A 209 -11.61 19.68 -19.41
N ALA A 210 -12.32 19.73 -18.29
CA ALA A 210 -13.08 18.62 -17.72
C ALA A 210 -14.05 17.90 -18.70
N ASN A 211 -14.16 18.40 -19.92
CA ASN A 211 -15.01 17.83 -20.97
C ASN A 211 -14.46 16.55 -21.63
N GLU A 212 -13.16 16.27 -21.57
CA GLU A 212 -12.60 15.04 -22.16
C GLU A 212 -12.77 13.81 -21.26
N MET A 213 -13.14 13.98 -20.00
CA MET A 213 -13.43 12.89 -19.06
C MET A 213 -14.91 12.78 -18.67
N ALA A 214 -15.83 13.29 -19.46
CA ALA A 214 -17.25 13.07 -19.26
C ALA A 214 -17.59 11.61 -19.57
N VAL A 215 -17.53 10.75 -18.53
CA VAL A 215 -18.11 9.41 -18.62
C VAL A 215 -19.60 9.57 -18.90
N GLN A 216 -20.09 9.09 -20.02
CA GLN A 216 -21.49 9.26 -20.49
C GLN A 216 -22.39 8.49 -19.57
N ASN A 217 -22.47 7.96 -18.69
CA ASN A 217 -23.35 7.31 -17.72
C ASN A 217 -22.56 6.84 -16.47
N PRO A 218 -22.18 7.76 -15.58
CA PRO A 218 -21.46 7.37 -14.38
C PRO A 218 -22.37 6.49 -13.49
N PRO A 219 -21.80 5.51 -12.77
CA PRO A 219 -22.57 4.66 -11.87
C PRO A 219 -23.16 5.48 -10.72
N SER A 220 -24.26 5.01 -10.12
CA SER A 220 -24.78 5.64 -8.92
C SER A 220 -23.80 5.50 -7.74
N PHE A 221 -23.83 6.46 -6.82
CA PHE A 221 -23.02 6.43 -5.60
C PHE A 221 -23.12 5.11 -4.83
N GLY A 222 -24.35 4.55 -4.73
CA GLY A 222 -24.58 3.27 -4.05
C GLY A 222 -23.81 2.11 -4.70
N LYS A 223 -23.79 2.03 -6.05
CA LYS A 223 -23.00 1.01 -6.77
C LYS A 223 -21.50 1.13 -6.48
N VAL A 224 -20.97 2.35 -6.52
CA VAL A 224 -19.54 2.62 -6.21
C VAL A 224 -19.22 2.21 -4.78
N LEU A 225 -20.03 2.65 -3.83
CA LEU A 225 -19.84 2.35 -2.41
C LEU A 225 -19.94 0.84 -2.14
N THR A 226 -20.86 0.14 -2.80
CA THR A 226 -20.98 -1.32 -2.69
C THR A 226 -19.68 -2.00 -3.12
N VAL A 227 -19.13 -1.65 -4.27
CA VAL A 227 -17.87 -2.25 -4.76
C VAL A 227 -16.70 -1.96 -3.82
N LEU A 228 -16.64 -0.76 -3.24
CA LEU A 228 -15.56 -0.36 -2.33
C LEU A 228 -15.65 -1.05 -0.95
N LEU A 229 -16.86 -1.19 -0.41
CA LEU A 229 -17.06 -1.75 0.93
C LEU A 229 -17.21 -3.28 0.96
N LEU A 230 -17.66 -3.88 -0.14
CA LEU A 230 -17.92 -5.31 -0.21
C LEU A 230 -16.72 -6.18 0.21
N PRO A 231 -15.49 -5.95 -0.25
CA PRO A 231 -14.37 -6.78 0.17
C PRO A 231 -14.10 -6.67 1.67
N ILE A 232 -14.25 -5.47 2.25
CA ILE A 232 -14.07 -5.23 3.69
C ILE A 232 -15.13 -6.02 4.49
N ILE A 233 -16.40 -5.93 4.07
CA ILE A 233 -17.51 -6.64 4.73
C ILE A 233 -17.30 -8.16 4.66
N LEU A 234 -16.90 -8.68 3.51
CA LEU A 234 -16.63 -10.11 3.35
C LEU A 234 -15.46 -10.57 4.22
N ILE A 235 -14.36 -9.81 4.27
CA ILE A 235 -13.19 -10.11 5.11
C ILE A 235 -13.57 -10.14 6.61
N LEU A 236 -14.52 -9.29 7.02
CA LEU A 236 -15.04 -9.32 8.39
C LEU A 236 -15.70 -10.66 8.76
N PHE A 237 -16.28 -11.39 7.81
CA PHE A 237 -16.82 -12.73 8.08
C PHE A 237 -15.72 -13.73 8.48
N ASP A 238 -14.58 -13.77 7.77
CA ASP A 238 -13.48 -14.66 8.18
C ASP A 238 -12.87 -14.22 9.51
N THR A 239 -12.52 -12.94 9.65
CA THR A 239 -11.85 -12.43 10.85
C THR A 239 -12.76 -12.53 12.08
N GLY A 240 -14.02 -12.14 11.97
CA GLY A 240 -15.00 -12.19 13.05
C GLY A 240 -15.32 -13.62 13.48
N LEU A 241 -15.62 -14.52 12.53
CA LEU A 241 -15.89 -15.91 12.82
C LEU A 241 -14.68 -16.66 13.36
N ASN A 242 -13.46 -16.33 12.89
CA ASN A 242 -12.24 -16.86 13.44
C ASN A 242 -12.08 -16.48 14.92
N THR A 243 -12.29 -15.21 15.25
CA THR A 243 -12.24 -14.72 16.64
C THR A 243 -13.26 -15.42 17.52
N LEU A 244 -14.51 -15.56 17.06
CA LEU A 244 -15.57 -16.25 17.78
C LEU A 244 -15.25 -17.76 17.96
N SER A 245 -14.61 -18.38 16.96
CA SER A 245 -14.19 -19.80 17.06
C SER A 245 -13.06 -19.98 18.06
N VAL A 246 -12.06 -19.11 18.05
CA VAL A 246 -10.96 -19.12 19.04
C VAL A 246 -11.49 -18.89 20.46
N ALA A 247 -12.46 -17.98 20.61
CA ALA A 247 -13.16 -17.72 21.88
C ALA A 247 -14.14 -18.85 22.28
N LYS A 248 -14.27 -19.92 21.46
CA LYS A 248 -15.18 -21.07 21.69
C LYS A 248 -16.67 -20.66 21.78
N VAL A 249 -17.06 -19.53 21.21
CA VAL A 249 -18.45 -19.07 21.13
C VAL A 249 -19.18 -19.80 20.00
N VAL A 250 -18.45 -20.13 18.93
CA VAL A 250 -18.96 -20.87 17.75
C VAL A 250 -18.02 -22.02 17.44
N ASP A 251 -18.58 -23.17 17.06
CA ASP A 251 -17.75 -24.30 16.61
C ASP A 251 -17.19 -23.99 15.20
N GLY A 252 -15.86 -23.85 15.13
CA GLY A 252 -15.15 -23.59 13.87
C GLY A 252 -15.24 -24.71 12.84
N ASN A 253 -15.68 -25.92 13.24
CA ASN A 253 -15.85 -27.08 12.35
C ASN A 253 -17.22 -27.14 11.69
N GLU A 254 -18.16 -26.32 12.10
CA GLU A 254 -19.48 -26.23 11.48
C GLU A 254 -19.38 -25.80 10.01
N LEU A 255 -20.09 -26.48 9.12
CA LEU A 255 -20.00 -26.25 7.66
C LEU A 255 -20.35 -24.81 7.28
N TRP A 256 -21.35 -24.21 7.92
CA TRP A 256 -21.73 -22.81 7.65
C TRP A 256 -20.62 -21.83 8.09
N VAL A 257 -19.93 -22.10 9.23
CA VAL A 257 -18.80 -21.29 9.68
C VAL A 257 -17.66 -21.36 8.69
N GLN A 258 -17.27 -22.57 8.28
CA GLN A 258 -16.21 -22.78 7.28
C GLN A 258 -16.55 -22.14 5.94
N SER A 259 -17.82 -22.21 5.51
CA SER A 259 -18.29 -21.61 4.26
C SER A 259 -18.21 -20.08 4.30
N LEU A 260 -18.68 -19.46 5.36
CA LEU A 260 -18.60 -17.99 5.52
C LEU A 260 -17.15 -17.52 5.68
N ARG A 261 -16.32 -18.29 6.39
CA ARG A 261 -14.88 -18.01 6.49
C ARG A 261 -14.18 -18.12 5.13
N LEU A 262 -14.55 -19.10 4.29
CA LEU A 262 -14.01 -19.22 2.94
C LEU A 262 -14.37 -17.99 2.09
N ILE A 263 -15.61 -17.54 2.13
CA ILE A 263 -16.08 -16.34 1.43
C ILE A 263 -15.33 -15.08 1.91
N GLY A 264 -14.98 -15.03 3.19
CA GLY A 264 -14.23 -13.94 3.80
C GLY A 264 -12.72 -14.00 3.58
N LYS A 265 -12.16 -15.12 3.11
CA LYS A 265 -10.73 -15.16 2.76
C LYS A 265 -10.40 -14.10 1.73
N THR A 266 -9.37 -13.28 1.97
CA THR A 266 -9.07 -12.09 1.17
C THR A 266 -9.06 -12.34 -0.34
N PRO A 267 -8.44 -13.40 -0.89
CA PRO A 267 -8.49 -13.67 -2.32
C PRO A 267 -9.91 -13.95 -2.84
N VAL A 268 -10.72 -14.69 -2.06
CA VAL A 268 -12.10 -15.04 -2.42
C VAL A 268 -13.01 -13.80 -2.33
N ALA A 269 -12.85 -12.99 -1.28
CA ALA A 269 -13.57 -11.73 -1.11
C ALA A 269 -13.31 -10.76 -2.27
N LEU A 270 -12.04 -10.64 -2.72
CA LEU A 270 -11.69 -9.82 -3.87
C LEU A 270 -12.24 -10.39 -5.18
N LEU A 271 -12.21 -11.71 -5.37
CA LEU A 271 -12.81 -12.34 -6.55
C LEU A 271 -14.32 -12.09 -6.62
N ILE A 272 -15.04 -12.29 -5.52
CA ILE A 272 -16.48 -11.99 -5.43
C ILE A 272 -16.71 -10.50 -5.73
N THR A 273 -15.90 -9.63 -5.16
CA THR A 273 -16.00 -8.18 -5.40
C THR A 273 -15.77 -7.83 -6.86
N LEU A 274 -14.81 -8.46 -7.53
CA LEU A 274 -14.58 -8.25 -8.96
C LEU A 274 -15.79 -8.67 -9.81
N ILE A 275 -16.39 -9.82 -9.50
CA ILE A 275 -17.60 -10.30 -10.20
C ILE A 275 -18.75 -9.31 -10.00
N VAL A 276 -18.99 -8.86 -8.75
CA VAL A 276 -20.02 -7.86 -8.44
C VAL A 276 -19.71 -6.52 -9.10
N ALA A 277 -18.45 -6.08 -9.13
CA ALA A 277 -18.03 -4.86 -9.81
C ALA A 277 -18.32 -4.94 -11.32
N ILE A 278 -18.02 -6.06 -11.98
CA ILE A 278 -18.35 -6.28 -13.37
C ILE A 278 -19.88 -6.17 -13.57
N MET A 279 -20.68 -6.81 -12.73
CA MET A 279 -22.15 -6.78 -12.86
C MET A 279 -22.73 -5.38 -12.67
N LEU A 280 -22.24 -4.63 -11.67
CA LEU A 280 -22.78 -3.31 -11.31
C LEU A 280 -22.25 -2.17 -12.18
N LEU A 281 -21.00 -2.28 -12.68
CA LEU A 281 -20.29 -1.19 -13.37
C LEU A 281 -20.17 -1.41 -14.88
N ARG A 282 -20.56 -2.59 -15.39
CA ARG A 282 -20.46 -2.92 -16.83
C ARG A 282 -21.22 -1.94 -17.72
N ASP A 283 -22.41 -1.48 -17.27
CA ASP A 283 -23.33 -0.67 -18.09
C ASP A 283 -23.57 -1.34 -19.45
N ASN A 284 -23.44 -0.62 -20.55
CA ASN A 284 -23.62 -1.13 -21.92
C ASN A 284 -22.36 -1.75 -22.53
N ARG A 285 -21.28 -1.95 -21.75
CA ARG A 285 -20.04 -2.55 -22.25
C ARG A 285 -20.20 -4.05 -22.50
N SER A 286 -19.60 -4.55 -23.59
CA SER A 286 -19.54 -5.99 -23.86
C SER A 286 -18.57 -6.68 -22.90
N PHE A 287 -18.67 -8.01 -22.79
CA PHE A 287 -17.72 -8.78 -21.99
C PHE A 287 -16.29 -8.69 -22.55
N ASP A 288 -16.10 -8.59 -23.87
CA ASP A 288 -14.79 -8.37 -24.49
C ASP A 288 -14.16 -7.04 -24.10
N GLN A 289 -14.98 -5.99 -23.93
CA GLN A 289 -14.50 -4.70 -23.44
C GLN A 289 -14.11 -4.77 -21.96
N ILE A 290 -14.88 -5.49 -21.14
CA ILE A 290 -14.55 -5.71 -19.73
C ILE A 290 -13.27 -6.54 -19.59
N GLU A 291 -13.11 -7.59 -20.39
CA GLU A 291 -11.89 -8.40 -20.42
C GLU A 291 -10.66 -7.54 -20.76
N LYS A 292 -10.74 -6.71 -21.78
CA LYS A 292 -9.65 -5.77 -22.15
C LYS A 292 -9.33 -4.79 -21.00
N ILE A 293 -10.34 -4.27 -20.30
CA ILE A 293 -10.15 -3.38 -19.15
C ILE A 293 -9.38 -4.11 -18.04
N CYS A 294 -9.80 -5.33 -17.71
CA CYS A 294 -9.15 -6.17 -16.70
C CYS A 294 -7.72 -6.53 -17.11
N ASN A 295 -7.51 -6.91 -18.38
CA ASN A 295 -6.19 -7.25 -18.89
C ASN A 295 -5.22 -6.07 -18.86
N ASN A 296 -5.68 -4.87 -19.22
CA ASN A 296 -4.87 -3.66 -19.16
C ASN A 296 -4.50 -3.23 -17.73
N ALA A 297 -5.20 -3.71 -16.70
CA ALA A 297 -4.86 -3.47 -15.30
C ALA A 297 -3.60 -4.24 -14.87
N LEU A 298 -3.24 -5.34 -15.53
CA LEU A 298 -2.15 -6.23 -15.14
C LEU A 298 -0.77 -5.70 -15.53
N GLY A 299 -0.66 -4.99 -16.66
CA GLY A 299 0.62 -4.48 -17.16
C GLY A 299 1.40 -3.66 -16.11
N PRO A 300 0.82 -2.62 -15.51
CA PRO A 300 1.50 -1.77 -14.53
C PRO A 300 1.96 -2.51 -13.28
N ILE A 301 1.28 -3.58 -12.87
CA ILE A 301 1.62 -4.32 -11.64
C ILE A 301 2.65 -5.44 -11.85
N CYS A 302 2.93 -5.82 -13.09
CA CYS A 302 3.82 -6.95 -13.38
C CYS A 302 5.21 -6.79 -12.74
N SER A 303 5.84 -5.62 -12.92
CA SER A 303 7.15 -5.33 -12.31
C SER A 303 7.11 -5.39 -10.79
N ILE A 304 6.04 -4.88 -10.18
CA ILE A 304 5.87 -4.85 -8.72
C ILE A 304 5.78 -6.28 -8.17
N VAL A 305 4.96 -7.12 -8.81
CA VAL A 305 4.79 -8.53 -8.43
C VAL A 305 6.11 -9.30 -8.52
N LEU A 306 6.89 -9.11 -9.60
CA LEU A 306 8.19 -9.74 -9.76
C LEU A 306 9.23 -9.30 -8.70
N VAL A 307 9.30 -8.00 -8.41
CA VAL A 307 10.20 -7.47 -7.35
C VAL A 307 9.82 -8.02 -5.98
N THR A 308 8.52 -8.11 -5.71
CA THR A 308 7.99 -8.68 -4.46
C THR A 308 8.37 -10.16 -4.32
N GLY A 309 8.23 -10.96 -5.40
CA GLY A 309 8.70 -12.34 -5.43
C GLY A 309 10.20 -12.46 -5.13
N ALA A 310 11.03 -11.57 -5.70
CA ALA A 310 12.46 -11.54 -5.41
C ALA A 310 12.76 -11.15 -3.95
N GLY A 311 11.95 -10.29 -3.35
CA GLY A 311 11.99 -10.03 -1.90
C GLY A 311 11.73 -11.29 -1.08
N GLY A 312 10.74 -12.10 -1.49
CA GLY A 312 10.45 -13.40 -0.90
C GLY A 312 11.60 -14.41 -1.06
N MET A 313 12.29 -14.39 -2.20
CA MET A 313 13.50 -15.18 -2.43
C MET A 313 14.59 -14.80 -1.43
N PHE A 314 14.87 -13.51 -1.25
CA PHE A 314 15.84 -13.00 -0.27
C PHE A 314 15.46 -13.39 1.16
N GLY A 315 14.19 -13.22 1.55
CA GLY A 315 13.66 -13.66 2.86
C GLY A 315 13.79 -15.16 3.10
N GLY A 316 13.58 -15.99 2.07
CA GLY A 316 13.77 -17.42 2.11
C GLY A 316 15.22 -17.81 2.42
N VAL A 317 16.19 -17.14 1.78
CA VAL A 317 17.61 -17.32 2.04
C VAL A 317 18.00 -16.89 3.45
N LEU A 318 17.51 -15.75 3.91
CA LEU A 318 17.79 -15.26 5.27
C LEU A 318 17.27 -16.23 6.35
N ARG A 319 16.06 -16.78 6.17
CA ARG A 319 15.53 -17.83 7.07
C ARG A 319 16.37 -19.09 7.04
N ALA A 320 16.76 -19.57 5.85
CA ALA A 320 17.56 -20.78 5.70
C ALA A 320 19.02 -20.64 6.20
N SER A 321 19.52 -19.42 6.31
CA SER A 321 20.89 -19.13 6.76
C SER A 321 21.09 -19.09 8.28
N GLY A 322 20.02 -19.17 9.09
CA GLY A 322 20.09 -19.04 10.55
C GLY A 322 20.46 -17.62 11.05
N ILE A 323 20.48 -16.62 10.15
CA ILE A 323 20.80 -15.22 10.52
C ILE A 323 19.78 -14.67 11.53
N GLY A 324 18.56 -15.22 11.57
CA GLY A 324 17.51 -14.80 12.49
C GLY A 324 17.89 -14.93 13.96
N ASP A 325 18.52 -16.04 14.33
CA ASP A 325 18.94 -16.30 15.71
C ASP A 325 19.98 -15.27 16.18
N VAL A 326 20.99 -15.02 15.33
CA VAL A 326 22.03 -14.02 15.60
C VAL A 326 21.46 -12.61 15.74
N LEU A 327 20.48 -12.26 14.89
CA LEU A 327 19.81 -10.96 14.98
C LEU A 327 18.95 -10.81 16.22
N SER A 328 18.26 -11.87 16.62
CA SER A 328 17.46 -11.89 17.84
C SER A 328 18.34 -11.70 19.08
N GLU A 329 19.49 -12.37 19.14
CA GLU A 329 20.48 -12.18 20.22
C GLU A 329 20.99 -10.72 20.25
N MET A 330 21.41 -10.19 19.09
CA MET A 330 21.90 -8.80 19.03
C MET A 330 20.83 -7.78 19.43
N MET A 331 19.55 -8.03 19.13
CA MET A 331 18.46 -7.14 19.52
C MET A 331 18.11 -7.28 20.99
N ALA A 332 18.14 -8.49 21.55
CA ALA A 332 17.98 -8.70 22.99
C ALA A 332 19.01 -7.89 23.78
N ASP A 333 20.26 -7.84 23.29
CA ASP A 333 21.33 -7.05 23.91
C ASP A 333 21.08 -5.53 23.84
N THR A 334 20.40 -5.04 22.78
CA THR A 334 20.10 -3.60 22.63
C THR A 334 18.81 -3.18 23.33
N GLY A 335 17.94 -4.11 23.71
CA GLY A 335 16.61 -3.83 24.27
C GLY A 335 15.67 -3.08 23.31
N MET A 336 15.97 -3.02 22.01
CA MET A 336 15.18 -2.29 21.03
C MET A 336 13.96 -3.13 20.60
N PRO A 337 12.71 -2.64 20.76
CA PRO A 337 11.52 -3.33 20.27
C PRO A 337 11.58 -3.54 18.74
N ILE A 338 11.09 -4.71 18.28
CA ILE A 338 11.07 -5.07 16.83
C ILE A 338 10.32 -4.00 16.02
N VAL A 339 9.25 -3.43 16.55
CA VAL A 339 8.45 -2.39 15.90
C VAL A 339 9.29 -1.13 15.63
N VAL A 340 10.22 -0.77 16.51
CA VAL A 340 11.12 0.38 16.33
C VAL A 340 12.21 0.08 15.30
N ALA A 341 12.83 -1.10 15.41
CA ALA A 341 13.84 -1.54 14.44
C ALA A 341 13.26 -1.63 13.02
N ALA A 342 12.05 -2.15 12.89
CA ALA A 342 11.32 -2.24 11.63
C ALA A 342 11.14 -0.87 10.96
N PHE A 343 10.76 0.15 11.71
CA PHE A 343 10.64 1.52 11.23
C PHE A 343 11.98 2.08 10.74
N ILE A 344 13.04 1.96 11.55
CA ILE A 344 14.36 2.49 11.24
C ILE A 344 14.92 1.83 9.97
N ILE A 345 14.87 0.50 9.89
CA ILE A 345 15.39 -0.26 8.74
C ILE A 345 14.62 0.12 7.48
N ALA A 346 13.28 0.18 7.53
CA ALA A 346 12.45 0.58 6.42
C ALA A 346 12.77 2.01 5.95
N THR A 347 12.98 2.94 6.88
CA THR A 347 13.37 4.32 6.57
C THR A 347 14.72 4.38 5.86
N VAL A 348 15.72 3.62 6.31
CA VAL A 348 17.03 3.55 5.67
C VAL A 348 16.91 3.03 4.22
N PHE A 349 16.16 1.95 4.00
CA PHE A 349 15.91 1.44 2.65
C PHE A 349 15.15 2.45 1.79
N ARG A 350 14.12 3.09 2.34
CA ARG A 350 13.33 4.10 1.64
C ARG A 350 14.18 5.26 1.13
N VAL A 351 14.97 5.85 2.01
CA VAL A 351 15.87 6.97 1.68
C VAL A 351 16.93 6.54 0.65
N ALA A 352 17.46 5.33 0.79
CA ALA A 352 18.53 4.86 -0.08
C ALA A 352 18.06 4.51 -1.50
N GLN A 353 16.91 3.85 -1.66
CA GLN A 353 16.48 3.29 -2.96
C GLN A 353 15.25 3.96 -3.58
N GLY A 354 14.47 4.70 -2.81
CA GLY A 354 13.35 5.54 -3.30
C GLY A 354 12.00 4.84 -3.47
N SER A 355 11.92 3.51 -3.56
CA SER A 355 10.67 2.77 -3.73
C SER A 355 10.07 2.34 -2.39
N ALA A 356 8.86 2.80 -2.06
CA ALA A 356 8.16 2.38 -0.86
C ALA A 356 7.88 0.87 -0.85
N THR A 357 7.38 0.31 -1.94
CA THR A 357 7.08 -1.13 -2.05
C THR A 357 8.32 -2.00 -1.86
N VAL A 358 9.47 -1.61 -2.48
CA VAL A 358 10.73 -2.36 -2.33
C VAL A 358 11.27 -2.21 -0.92
N ALA A 359 11.18 -1.03 -0.30
CA ALA A 359 11.59 -0.82 1.10
C ALA A 359 10.77 -1.69 2.05
N LEU A 360 9.43 -1.72 1.86
CA LEU A 360 8.50 -2.58 2.62
C LEU A 360 8.90 -4.05 2.54
N THR A 361 8.98 -4.59 1.32
CA THR A 361 9.23 -6.02 1.11
C THR A 361 10.62 -6.44 1.55
N THR A 362 11.65 -5.62 1.28
CA THR A 362 13.03 -5.91 1.69
C THR A 362 13.18 -5.88 3.21
N THR A 363 12.56 -4.89 3.87
CA THR A 363 12.58 -4.81 5.35
C THR A 363 11.85 -6.00 5.97
N ALA A 364 10.64 -6.34 5.47
CA ALA A 364 9.89 -7.49 5.97
C ALA A 364 10.70 -8.80 5.80
N ALA A 365 11.33 -9.00 4.64
CA ALA A 365 12.20 -10.14 4.40
C ALA A 365 13.37 -10.20 5.38
N LEU A 366 13.96 -9.05 5.69
CA LEU A 366 15.11 -8.93 6.60
C LEU A 366 14.75 -9.23 8.04
N ILE A 367 13.60 -8.76 8.53
CA ILE A 367 13.19 -8.98 9.92
C ILE A 367 12.39 -10.27 10.12
N ALA A 368 11.96 -10.95 9.03
CA ALA A 368 11.17 -12.18 9.12
C ALA A 368 11.82 -13.27 9.99
N PRO A 369 13.15 -13.52 9.92
CA PRO A 369 13.81 -14.48 10.82
C PRO A 369 13.71 -14.09 12.30
N MET A 370 13.82 -12.79 12.61
CA MET A 370 13.70 -12.28 13.98
C MET A 370 12.29 -12.44 14.53
N VAL A 371 11.28 -12.13 13.70
CA VAL A 371 9.87 -12.34 14.04
C VAL A 371 9.57 -13.82 14.27
N ALA A 372 10.16 -14.69 13.44
CA ALA A 372 9.99 -16.16 13.58
C ALA A 372 10.66 -16.73 14.85
N ALA A 373 11.74 -16.11 15.33
CA ALA A 373 12.42 -16.51 16.56
C ALA A 373 11.73 -15.99 17.84
N ALA A 374 10.94 -14.92 17.76
CA ALA A 374 10.18 -14.37 18.86
C ALA A 374 8.89 -15.21 19.07
N THR A 375 8.79 -15.87 20.22
CA THR A 375 7.71 -16.84 20.53
C THR A 375 6.47 -16.21 21.17
N ASP A 376 6.55 -14.94 21.55
CA ASP A 376 5.57 -14.19 22.32
C ASP A 376 4.75 -13.17 21.50
N LEU A 377 5.01 -13.06 20.20
CA LEU A 377 4.30 -12.13 19.33
C LEU A 377 2.91 -12.61 18.97
N SER A 378 1.90 -11.80 19.28
CA SER A 378 0.54 -11.99 18.84
C SER A 378 0.34 -11.59 17.35
N GLN A 379 -0.80 -11.96 16.77
CA GLN A 379 -1.15 -11.50 15.42
C GLN A 379 -1.34 -9.96 15.34
N PHE A 380 -1.69 -9.30 16.43
CA PHE A 380 -1.76 -7.85 16.51
C PHE A 380 -0.36 -7.23 16.47
N ASP A 381 0.60 -7.79 17.21
CA ASP A 381 1.99 -7.33 17.17
C ASP A 381 2.56 -7.43 15.76
N LEU A 382 2.30 -8.54 15.07
CA LEU A 382 2.71 -8.73 13.69
C LEU A 382 2.08 -7.67 12.76
N CYS A 383 0.81 -7.33 12.94
CA CYS A 383 0.16 -6.25 12.20
C CYS A 383 0.84 -4.91 12.46
N PHE A 384 1.13 -4.57 13.72
CA PHE A 384 1.80 -3.31 14.06
C PHE A 384 3.24 -3.26 13.55
N ILE A 385 3.94 -4.38 13.49
CA ILE A 385 5.26 -4.46 12.85
C ILE A 385 5.14 -4.14 11.35
N VAL A 386 4.14 -4.71 10.63
CA VAL A 386 3.90 -4.37 9.22
C VAL A 386 3.58 -2.90 9.04
N ILE A 387 2.69 -2.32 9.87
CA ILE A 387 2.36 -0.89 9.82
C ILE A 387 3.59 -0.02 10.13
N SER A 388 4.45 -0.45 11.02
CA SER A 388 5.72 0.22 11.33
C SER A 388 6.68 0.21 10.14
N ILE A 389 6.84 -0.93 9.46
CA ILE A 389 7.62 -1.03 8.21
C ILE A 389 7.03 -0.09 7.16
N ALA A 390 5.71 -0.13 6.97
CA ALA A 390 5.00 0.71 6.01
C ALA A 390 5.22 2.19 6.29
N SER A 391 5.17 2.58 7.56
CA SER A 391 5.42 3.94 8.03
C SER A 391 6.84 4.39 7.71
N GLY A 392 7.86 3.56 8.00
CA GLY A 392 9.24 3.84 7.65
C GLY A 392 9.48 3.91 6.15
N ALA A 393 8.81 3.04 5.37
CA ALA A 393 8.88 3.03 3.90
C ALA A 393 8.19 4.23 3.24
N THR A 394 7.46 5.04 4.01
CA THR A 394 6.80 6.26 3.52
C THR A 394 7.64 7.52 3.80
N VAL A 395 8.51 7.51 4.81
CA VAL A 395 9.32 8.67 5.23
C VAL A 395 10.26 9.14 4.11
N LEU A 396 10.43 10.46 4.00
CA LEU A 396 11.44 11.11 3.15
C LEU A 396 11.40 10.71 1.66
N SER A 397 10.20 10.72 1.04
CA SER A 397 10.08 10.65 -0.42
C SER A 397 10.84 11.83 -1.06
N HIS A 398 11.85 11.55 -1.88
CA HIS A 398 12.69 12.58 -2.51
C HIS A 398 13.04 12.23 -3.97
N VAL A 399 14.06 12.83 -4.53
CA VAL A 399 14.43 12.75 -5.96
C VAL A 399 14.68 11.34 -6.52
N ASN A 400 14.82 10.32 -5.68
CA ASN A 400 14.93 8.92 -6.10
C ASN A 400 13.57 8.19 -6.17
N ASP A 401 12.48 8.84 -5.77
CA ASP A 401 11.13 8.29 -5.75
C ASP A 401 10.29 8.76 -6.94
N SER A 402 9.60 7.83 -7.60
CA SER A 402 8.67 8.15 -8.70
C SER A 402 7.50 9.03 -8.23
N GLY A 403 6.98 8.81 -7.00
CA GLY A 403 5.92 9.61 -6.41
C GLY A 403 6.31 11.08 -6.23
N PHE A 404 7.56 11.34 -5.86
CA PHE A 404 8.11 12.70 -5.77
C PHE A 404 8.02 13.45 -7.12
N TRP A 405 8.46 12.80 -8.20
CA TRP A 405 8.41 13.38 -9.55
C TRP A 405 6.99 13.50 -10.09
N LEU A 406 6.13 12.51 -9.78
CA LEU A 406 4.74 12.53 -10.19
C LEU A 406 4.01 13.75 -9.61
N ILE A 407 4.11 13.96 -8.31
CA ILE A 407 3.51 15.12 -7.62
C ILE A 407 4.12 16.44 -8.12
N GLY A 408 5.45 16.50 -8.20
CA GLY A 408 6.14 17.70 -8.68
C GLY A 408 5.68 18.10 -10.08
N ARG A 409 5.58 17.16 -11.01
CA ARG A 409 5.17 17.42 -12.40
C ARG A 409 3.69 17.75 -12.53
N PHE A 410 2.80 17.04 -11.86
CA PHE A 410 1.37 17.29 -11.95
C PHE A 410 0.94 18.61 -11.33
N LEU A 411 1.63 19.04 -10.28
CA LEU A 411 1.38 20.33 -9.64
C LEU A 411 2.29 21.46 -10.17
N GLU A 412 3.09 21.19 -11.21
CA GLU A 412 4.06 22.11 -11.81
C GLU A 412 4.99 22.77 -10.76
N MET A 413 5.42 21.97 -9.76
CA MET A 413 6.37 22.38 -8.73
C MET A 413 7.81 22.08 -9.14
N ASP A 414 8.74 22.99 -8.81
CA ASP A 414 10.17 22.68 -8.87
C ASP A 414 10.60 21.69 -7.79
N GLU A 415 11.79 21.12 -7.92
CA GLU A 415 12.31 20.12 -6.98
C GLU A 415 12.41 20.67 -5.55
N LYS A 416 12.79 21.94 -5.40
CA LYS A 416 12.92 22.59 -4.10
C LYS A 416 11.57 22.73 -3.40
N THR A 417 10.53 23.12 -4.13
CA THR A 417 9.16 23.22 -3.61
C THR A 417 8.62 21.83 -3.29
N THR A 418 8.87 20.83 -4.15
CA THR A 418 8.44 19.44 -3.92
C THR A 418 9.10 18.86 -2.66
N LEU A 419 10.42 19.11 -2.44
CA LEU A 419 11.11 18.72 -1.22
C LEU A 419 10.52 19.38 0.03
N LYS A 420 10.14 20.65 -0.05
CA LYS A 420 9.57 21.40 1.09
C LYS A 420 8.11 21.07 1.37
N THR A 421 7.42 20.46 0.45
CA THR A 421 5.98 20.19 0.54
C THR A 421 5.69 18.69 0.58
N TRP A 422 5.89 17.97 -0.52
CA TRP A 422 5.61 16.54 -0.63
C TRP A 422 6.48 15.67 0.29
N THR A 423 7.80 15.88 0.28
CA THR A 423 8.71 15.12 1.16
C THR A 423 8.36 15.30 2.63
N MET A 424 7.97 16.51 3.02
CA MET A 424 7.54 16.79 4.39
C MET A 424 6.17 16.16 4.69
N LEU A 425 5.25 16.09 3.72
CA LEU A 425 3.98 15.40 3.86
C LEU A 425 4.19 13.89 4.08
N GLU A 426 4.99 13.25 3.23
CA GLU A 426 5.32 11.82 3.34
C GLU A 426 6.02 11.51 4.68
N THR A 427 6.90 12.40 5.13
CA THR A 427 7.54 12.28 6.44
C THR A 427 6.52 12.40 7.57
N SER A 428 5.56 13.32 7.48
CA SER A 428 4.48 13.48 8.45
C SER A 428 3.57 12.23 8.49
N ILE A 429 3.26 11.64 7.33
CA ILE A 429 2.52 10.37 7.23
C ILE A 429 3.30 9.26 7.94
N GLY A 430 4.57 9.07 7.59
CA GLY A 430 5.39 8.02 8.17
C GLY A 430 5.54 8.14 9.67
N LEU A 431 5.81 9.34 10.20
CA LEU A 431 5.93 9.56 11.65
C LEU A 431 4.60 9.34 12.38
N THR A 432 3.49 9.79 11.81
CA THR A 432 2.16 9.60 12.43
C THR A 432 1.77 8.12 12.41
N GLY A 433 2.01 7.43 11.29
CA GLY A 433 1.75 5.99 11.17
C GLY A 433 2.60 5.16 12.13
N PHE A 434 3.88 5.50 12.28
CA PHE A 434 4.75 4.88 13.27
C PHE A 434 4.26 5.11 14.70
N ALA A 435 3.83 6.32 15.03
CA ALA A 435 3.24 6.61 16.34
C ALA A 435 1.99 5.76 16.60
N CYS A 436 1.11 5.57 15.59
CA CYS A 436 -0.04 4.69 15.70
C CYS A 436 0.38 3.23 15.91
N ALA A 437 1.38 2.74 15.19
CA ALA A 437 1.90 1.38 15.34
C ALA A 437 2.51 1.16 16.73
N LEU A 438 3.32 2.12 17.20
CA LEU A 438 3.97 2.06 18.51
C LEU A 438 2.95 2.08 19.66
N ILE A 439 1.96 2.97 19.59
CA ILE A 439 0.90 3.06 20.60
C ILE A 439 0.06 1.76 20.58
N GLY A 440 -0.30 1.26 19.39
CA GLY A 440 -1.06 0.03 19.26
C GLY A 440 -0.32 -1.18 19.82
N SER A 441 0.97 -1.32 19.55
CA SER A 441 1.84 -2.38 20.07
C SER A 441 2.05 -2.29 21.60
N TRP A 442 1.80 -1.14 22.21
CA TRP A 442 1.89 -0.96 23.67
C TRP A 442 0.56 -1.24 24.40
N LEU A 443 -0.57 -1.08 23.70
CA LEU A 443 -1.90 -1.18 24.30
C LEU A 443 -2.47 -2.60 24.25
N LEU A 444 -1.98 -3.43 23.34
CA LEU A 444 -2.45 -4.79 23.10
C LEU A 444 -1.38 -5.83 23.37
#